data_222d1ca0556b46543dc1983f68e27689
#
_entry.id   222d1ca0556b46543dc1983f68e27689
#
_cell.length_a   1.000
_cell.length_b   1.000
_cell.length_c   1.000
_cell.angle_alpha   90.00
_cell.angle_beta   90.00
_cell.angle_gamma   90.00
#
_symmetry.space_group_name_H-M   'P 1'
#
loop_
_entity.id
_entity.type
_entity.pdbx_description
1 polymer ?
#
loop_
_entity_poly.entity_id
_entity_poly.type
_entity_poly.pdbx_seq_one_letter_code
_entity_poly.pdbx_strand_id
1 'polypeptide(L)'
;MPTVSETSAPSRTSASYYLKLLICILFMFFFSKIVPSWGGITETGIAAIGIFIGLVLMIVLDFGLIPATLMAIFAVVMTGFYDGSAIIAQTIGNSTVVQLIFIFTICNSLIQTGAGEFLAKWMLSRKSIQGRPMLFLFVLLFVGWICGPFMGTGGLVLLYTIMDYIIATLGYEPGSDFNMTARIGLQTACMLGTAFLPFKGITLAIYASISGALEAAGIQTNYAYYMIFSFLIGVLYCLGFMLLMRFVFRVDISRLKTLDVSKMEVMQNLRITPQQTISIIFTALAILYTLIQLIIPEGSFKSWYNSITLWLWAALMLAILSLLRWNGKPVVNPEQLMGRVMWGVTLAVAAFTVVGGMLSNNDLGVRTWLGSVLSPIFGGMSFPVFVLVIVIVATVITNFFSNLATGLIIGSAVAPFCIEYCSNLGINGTFICLALVSSCMFAYLTMAACGPAPILLSQEPFVKKPGYIWSHGVPPLILGIILIWAL
;
A
#
# COMPACT_ATOMS: atom_id res chain seq x y z
N MET A 1 -26.79 4.20 22.11
CA MET A 1 -26.91 2.84 21.54
C MET A 1 -27.33 3.02 20.09
N PRO A 2 -26.52 2.71 19.09
CA PRO A 2 -27.01 2.68 17.73
C PRO A 2 -27.81 1.39 17.53
N THR A 3 -28.98 1.55 16.98
CA THR A 3 -29.90 0.49 16.58
C THR A 3 -29.21 -0.47 15.62
N VAL A 4 -29.15 -1.73 15.99
CA VAL A 4 -28.74 -2.83 15.12
C VAL A 4 -29.70 -2.83 13.94
N SER A 5 -29.18 -2.51 12.73
CA SER A 5 -29.93 -2.66 11.49
C SER A 5 -30.25 -4.15 11.32
N GLU A 6 -31.52 -4.42 11.05
CA GLU A 6 -32.06 -5.74 10.75
C GLU A 6 -31.17 -6.46 9.74
N THR A 7 -30.61 -7.58 10.17
CA THR A 7 -29.90 -8.52 9.31
C THR A 7 -30.88 -9.02 8.25
N SER A 8 -30.64 -8.63 7.00
CA SER A 8 -31.25 -9.28 5.84
C SER A 8 -31.06 -10.81 5.97
N ALA A 9 -32.14 -11.55 5.72
CA ALA A 9 -32.15 -13.01 5.80
C ALA A 9 -30.93 -13.59 5.05
N PRO A 10 -30.28 -14.65 5.56
CA PRO A 10 -29.11 -15.22 4.94
C PRO A 10 -29.46 -15.63 3.51
N SER A 11 -28.87 -14.96 2.53
CA SER A 11 -28.93 -15.38 1.14
C SER A 11 -28.42 -16.83 1.11
N ARG A 12 -29.21 -17.77 0.57
CA ARG A 12 -28.80 -19.16 0.38
C ARG A 12 -27.43 -19.16 -0.30
N THR A 13 -26.41 -19.62 0.42
CA THR A 13 -25.04 -19.72 -0.11
C THR A 13 -25.12 -20.51 -1.40
N SER A 14 -24.77 -19.88 -2.51
CA SER A 14 -24.90 -20.46 -3.84
C SER A 14 -23.99 -21.69 -3.95
N ALA A 15 -24.43 -22.74 -4.60
CA ALA A 15 -23.60 -23.89 -4.95
C ALA A 15 -22.29 -23.46 -5.66
N SER A 16 -22.35 -22.35 -6.39
CA SER A 16 -21.17 -21.70 -7.01
C SER A 16 -20.13 -21.27 -5.99
N TYR A 17 -20.51 -20.81 -4.79
CA TYR A 17 -19.57 -20.43 -3.73
C TYR A 17 -18.73 -21.64 -3.28
N TYR A 18 -19.40 -22.75 -2.97
CA TYR A 18 -18.70 -23.96 -2.51
C TYR A 18 -17.88 -24.61 -3.64
N LEU A 19 -18.33 -24.52 -4.89
CA LEU A 19 -17.55 -25.01 -6.04
C LEU A 19 -16.25 -24.22 -6.20
N LYS A 20 -16.31 -22.89 -6.14
CA LYS A 20 -15.12 -22.02 -6.18
C LYS A 20 -14.17 -22.31 -5.02
N LEU A 21 -14.70 -22.46 -3.80
CA LEU A 21 -13.93 -22.81 -2.63
C LEU A 21 -13.25 -24.18 -2.79
N LEU A 22 -13.97 -25.17 -3.29
CA LEU A 22 -13.43 -26.50 -3.56
C LEU A 22 -12.26 -26.44 -4.56
N ILE A 23 -12.39 -25.65 -5.62
CA ILE A 23 -11.30 -25.45 -6.60
C ILE A 23 -10.06 -24.86 -5.90
N CYS A 24 -10.22 -23.85 -5.06
CA CYS A 24 -9.10 -23.28 -4.32
C CYS A 24 -8.42 -24.31 -3.40
N ILE A 25 -9.21 -25.12 -2.70
CA ILE A 25 -8.71 -26.20 -1.84
C ILE A 25 -7.98 -27.27 -2.65
N LEU A 26 -8.51 -27.66 -3.79
CA LEU A 26 -7.86 -28.65 -4.67
C LEU A 26 -6.48 -28.16 -5.14
N PHE A 27 -6.38 -26.89 -5.55
CA PHE A 27 -5.08 -26.30 -5.89
C PHE A 27 -4.14 -26.28 -4.68
N MET A 28 -4.62 -25.85 -3.51
CA MET A 28 -3.78 -25.62 -2.35
C MET A 28 -3.25 -26.92 -1.72
N PHE A 29 -4.05 -27.99 -1.70
CA PHE A 29 -3.70 -29.22 -0.96
C PHE A 29 -3.41 -30.44 -1.84
N PHE A 30 -3.96 -30.48 -3.05
CA PHE A 30 -3.92 -31.68 -3.89
C PHE A 30 -3.20 -31.48 -5.22
N PHE A 31 -2.75 -30.28 -5.54
CA PHE A 31 -2.14 -29.98 -6.84
C PHE A 31 -0.95 -30.90 -7.14
N SER A 32 -0.04 -31.11 -6.19
CA SER A 32 1.12 -32.00 -6.37
C SER A 32 0.77 -33.49 -6.46
N LYS A 33 -0.44 -33.88 -6.06
CA LYS A 33 -0.91 -35.28 -6.18
C LYS A 33 -1.60 -35.53 -7.51
N ILE A 34 -2.11 -34.47 -8.14
CA ILE A 34 -2.83 -34.57 -9.44
C ILE A 34 -1.86 -34.29 -10.58
N VAL A 35 -0.94 -33.35 -10.38
CA VAL A 35 0.00 -32.90 -11.42
C VAL A 35 1.36 -33.55 -11.20
N PRO A 36 1.87 -34.33 -12.17
CA PRO A 36 3.20 -34.95 -12.05
C PRO A 36 4.31 -33.91 -12.11
N SER A 37 5.48 -34.26 -11.62
CA SER A 37 6.68 -33.40 -11.68
C SER A 37 7.10 -33.13 -13.12
N TRP A 38 7.40 -31.89 -13.46
CA TRP A 38 7.86 -31.46 -14.79
C TRP A 38 9.01 -30.43 -14.68
N GLY A 39 9.79 -30.29 -15.76
CA GLY A 39 10.77 -29.21 -15.90
C GLY A 39 11.84 -29.14 -14.81
N GLY A 40 12.14 -30.27 -14.14
CA GLY A 40 13.07 -30.30 -13.02
C GLY A 40 12.50 -29.82 -11.67
N ILE A 41 11.19 -29.57 -11.59
CA ILE A 41 10.50 -29.18 -10.36
C ILE A 41 10.23 -30.44 -9.53
N THR A 42 10.55 -30.38 -8.24
CA THR A 42 10.25 -31.47 -7.29
C THR A 42 8.77 -31.53 -6.94
N GLU A 43 8.29 -32.63 -6.34
CA GLU A 43 6.91 -32.74 -5.86
C GLU A 43 6.55 -31.61 -4.89
N THR A 44 7.46 -31.26 -3.97
CA THR A 44 7.30 -30.12 -3.03
C THR A 44 7.26 -28.79 -3.77
N GLY A 45 8.02 -28.64 -4.85
CA GLY A 45 7.96 -27.45 -5.72
C GLY A 45 6.61 -27.30 -6.40
N ILE A 46 6.03 -28.41 -6.89
CA ILE A 46 4.68 -28.42 -7.48
C ILE A 46 3.63 -28.08 -6.41
N ALA A 47 3.78 -28.62 -5.19
CA ALA A 47 2.93 -28.26 -4.07
C ALA A 47 3.01 -26.75 -3.79
N ALA A 48 4.21 -26.15 -3.79
CA ALA A 48 4.38 -24.71 -3.60
C ALA A 48 3.65 -23.86 -4.67
N ILE A 49 3.71 -24.28 -5.94
CA ILE A 49 2.95 -23.65 -7.04
C ILE A 49 1.44 -23.78 -6.77
N GLY A 50 0.97 -24.96 -6.39
CA GLY A 50 -0.44 -25.20 -6.07
C GLY A 50 -0.94 -24.36 -4.92
N ILE A 51 -0.14 -24.25 -3.83
CA ILE A 51 -0.44 -23.40 -2.66
C ILE A 51 -0.52 -21.94 -3.08
N PHE A 52 0.43 -21.47 -3.87
CA PHE A 52 0.44 -20.09 -4.37
C PHE A 52 -0.81 -19.78 -5.21
N ILE A 53 -1.13 -20.65 -6.18
CA ILE A 53 -2.32 -20.48 -7.03
C ILE A 53 -3.60 -20.52 -6.17
N GLY A 54 -3.73 -21.47 -5.25
CA GLY A 54 -4.88 -21.58 -4.36
C GLY A 54 -5.05 -20.35 -3.46
N LEU A 55 -3.95 -19.84 -2.88
CA LEU A 55 -3.91 -18.61 -2.08
C LEU A 55 -4.39 -17.40 -2.89
N VAL A 56 -3.82 -17.22 -4.09
CA VAL A 56 -4.18 -16.12 -4.99
C VAL A 56 -5.64 -16.22 -5.42
N LEU A 57 -6.11 -17.41 -5.81
CA LEU A 57 -7.51 -17.63 -6.19
C LEU A 57 -8.47 -17.30 -5.04
N MET A 58 -8.17 -17.69 -3.80
CA MET A 58 -9.00 -17.33 -2.64
C MET A 58 -9.09 -15.81 -2.45
N ILE A 59 -8.00 -15.08 -2.65
CA ILE A 59 -7.98 -13.63 -2.55
C ILE A 59 -8.77 -12.98 -3.69
N VAL A 60 -8.56 -13.41 -4.93
CA VAL A 60 -9.23 -12.87 -6.13
C VAL A 60 -10.74 -13.16 -6.12
N LEU A 61 -11.14 -14.32 -5.61
CA LEU A 61 -12.55 -14.72 -5.48
C LEU A 61 -13.22 -14.18 -4.22
N ASP A 62 -12.53 -13.31 -3.47
CA ASP A 62 -13.03 -12.60 -2.29
C ASP A 62 -13.49 -13.50 -1.13
N PHE A 63 -12.79 -14.62 -0.90
CA PHE A 63 -13.00 -15.46 0.28
C PHE A 63 -12.45 -14.83 1.56
N GLY A 64 -11.74 -13.69 1.44
CA GLY A 64 -11.12 -12.96 2.54
C GLY A 64 -9.66 -13.36 2.79
N LEU A 65 -8.87 -12.37 3.27
CA LEU A 65 -7.42 -12.56 3.50
C LEU A 65 -7.13 -13.56 4.62
N ILE A 66 -7.87 -13.47 5.74
CA ILE A 66 -7.60 -14.31 6.92
C ILE A 66 -7.73 -15.81 6.60
N PRO A 67 -8.88 -16.31 6.08
CA PRO A 67 -8.99 -17.73 5.78
C PRO A 67 -8.01 -18.17 4.69
N ALA A 68 -7.80 -17.39 3.64
CA ALA A 68 -6.89 -17.72 2.55
C ALA A 68 -5.45 -17.93 3.07
N THR A 69 -4.97 -17.01 3.91
CA THR A 69 -3.60 -17.03 4.42
C THR A 69 -3.37 -18.12 5.46
N LEU A 70 -4.32 -18.35 6.36
CA LEU A 70 -4.24 -19.44 7.35
C LEU A 70 -4.22 -20.81 6.67
N MET A 71 -5.07 -21.00 5.65
CA MET A 71 -5.07 -22.23 4.86
C MET A 71 -3.75 -22.43 4.11
N ALA A 72 -3.19 -21.37 3.53
CA ALA A 72 -1.91 -21.45 2.83
C ALA A 72 -0.76 -21.80 3.78
N ILE A 73 -0.68 -21.17 4.96
CA ILE A 73 0.33 -21.51 5.97
C ILE A 73 0.19 -22.97 6.41
N PHE A 74 -1.03 -23.43 6.64
CA PHE A 74 -1.27 -24.83 6.98
C PHE A 74 -0.85 -25.78 5.84
N ALA A 75 -1.17 -25.46 4.59
CA ALA A 75 -0.77 -26.23 3.43
C ALA A 75 0.76 -26.32 3.29
N VAL A 76 1.47 -25.21 3.54
CA VAL A 76 2.95 -25.19 3.57
C VAL A 76 3.51 -26.19 4.60
N VAL A 77 2.96 -26.21 5.83
CA VAL A 77 3.38 -27.19 6.85
C VAL A 77 3.13 -28.63 6.37
N MET A 78 2.00 -28.88 5.70
CA MET A 78 1.67 -30.21 5.17
C MET A 78 2.64 -30.70 4.09
N THR A 79 3.40 -29.83 3.44
CA THR A 79 4.46 -30.24 2.50
C THR A 79 5.70 -30.81 3.18
N GLY A 80 5.88 -30.57 4.49
CA GLY A 80 7.09 -30.95 5.24
C GLY A 80 8.32 -30.09 4.93
N PHE A 81 8.17 -29.01 4.14
CA PHE A 81 9.30 -28.12 3.81
C PHE A 81 9.79 -27.31 5.02
N TYR A 82 8.86 -26.84 5.84
CA TYR A 82 9.14 -26.21 7.13
C TYR A 82 8.62 -27.10 8.27
N ASP A 83 9.42 -27.29 9.31
CA ASP A 83 8.95 -27.88 10.55
C ASP A 83 8.09 -26.90 11.38
N GLY A 84 7.44 -27.40 12.46
CA GLY A 84 6.53 -26.59 13.26
C GLY A 84 7.21 -25.40 13.95
N SER A 85 8.49 -25.44 14.25
CA SER A 85 9.25 -24.33 14.84
C SER A 85 9.70 -23.34 13.78
N ALA A 86 10.20 -23.82 12.65
CA ALA A 86 10.61 -22.98 11.54
C ALA A 86 9.44 -22.20 10.95
N ILE A 87 8.25 -22.79 10.84
CA ILE A 87 7.08 -22.07 10.30
C ILE A 87 6.67 -20.90 11.20
N ILE A 88 6.77 -21.05 12.54
CA ILE A 88 6.49 -19.95 13.47
C ILE A 88 7.50 -18.82 13.28
N ALA A 89 8.79 -19.15 13.18
CA ALA A 89 9.85 -18.18 12.97
C ALA A 89 9.70 -17.43 11.64
N GLN A 90 9.30 -18.12 10.57
CA GLN A 90 9.13 -17.54 9.24
C GLN A 90 7.78 -16.81 9.04
N THR A 91 6.81 -17.04 9.90
CA THR A 91 5.50 -16.38 9.86
C THR A 91 5.39 -15.30 10.94
N ILE A 92 4.83 -15.63 12.10
CA ILE A 92 4.57 -14.66 13.17
C ILE A 92 5.86 -14.12 13.78
N GLY A 93 6.92 -14.92 13.85
CA GLY A 93 8.25 -14.53 14.33
C GLY A 93 9.09 -13.76 13.29
N ASN A 94 8.63 -13.66 12.06
CA ASN A 94 9.33 -12.88 11.03
C ASN A 94 9.38 -11.40 11.41
N SER A 95 10.57 -10.80 11.31
CA SER A 95 10.81 -9.39 11.70
C SER A 95 9.87 -8.42 10.98
N THR A 96 9.57 -8.65 9.71
CA THR A 96 8.65 -7.83 8.92
C THR A 96 7.20 -7.93 9.42
N VAL A 97 6.75 -9.13 9.80
CA VAL A 97 5.42 -9.36 10.35
C VAL A 97 5.27 -8.70 11.73
N VAL A 98 6.27 -8.86 12.60
CA VAL A 98 6.29 -8.23 13.94
C VAL A 98 6.35 -6.70 13.81
N GLN A 99 7.16 -6.20 12.89
CA GLN A 99 7.25 -4.76 12.58
C GLN A 99 5.90 -4.16 12.17
N LEU A 100 5.13 -4.86 11.34
CA LEU A 100 3.78 -4.46 10.96
C LEU A 100 2.90 -4.19 12.18
N ILE A 101 2.85 -5.12 13.11
CA ILE A 101 1.97 -5.04 14.28
C ILE A 101 2.27 -3.76 15.06
N PHE A 102 3.53 -3.50 15.39
CA PHE A 102 3.91 -2.36 16.22
C PHE A 102 3.80 -1.02 15.49
N ILE A 103 4.23 -0.95 14.22
CA ILE A 103 4.13 0.29 13.45
C ILE A 103 2.68 0.64 13.10
N PHE A 104 1.85 -0.34 12.75
CA PHE A 104 0.42 -0.12 12.61
C PHE A 104 -0.19 0.50 13.86
N THR A 105 0.19 -0.04 15.02
CA THR A 105 -0.32 0.42 16.30
C THR A 105 0.07 1.88 16.55
N ILE A 106 1.32 2.27 16.30
CA ILE A 106 1.77 3.68 16.43
C ILE A 106 1.02 4.58 15.45
N CYS A 107 0.94 4.20 14.17
CA CYS A 107 0.23 5.01 13.18
C CYS A 107 -1.26 5.15 13.48
N ASN A 108 -1.89 4.12 14.08
CA ASN A 108 -3.28 4.20 14.51
C ASN A 108 -3.50 5.24 15.62
N SER A 109 -2.47 5.64 16.36
CA SER A 109 -2.56 6.72 17.34
C SER A 109 -2.94 8.06 16.70
N LEU A 110 -2.49 8.34 15.48
CA LEU A 110 -2.86 9.54 14.73
C LEU A 110 -4.36 9.55 14.38
N ILE A 111 -4.92 8.38 14.09
CA ILE A 111 -6.36 8.22 13.83
C ILE A 111 -7.15 8.36 15.13
N GLN A 112 -6.71 7.68 16.21
CA GLN A 112 -7.41 7.71 17.49
C GLN A 112 -7.46 9.11 18.11
N THR A 113 -6.37 9.88 18.00
CA THR A 113 -6.29 11.24 18.54
C THR A 113 -6.86 12.30 17.60
N GLY A 114 -7.17 11.96 16.34
CA GLY A 114 -7.56 12.94 15.31
C GLY A 114 -6.41 13.82 14.82
N ALA A 115 -5.15 13.44 15.08
CA ALA A 115 -3.97 14.22 14.70
C ALA A 115 -3.81 14.32 13.17
N GLY A 116 -4.16 13.28 12.43
CA GLY A 116 -4.13 13.29 10.97
C GLY A 116 -5.10 14.32 10.37
N GLU A 117 -6.33 14.36 10.89
CA GLU A 117 -7.33 15.34 10.50
C GLU A 117 -6.90 16.77 10.83
N PHE A 118 -6.34 16.98 12.01
CA PHE A 118 -5.78 18.28 12.40
C PHE A 118 -4.70 18.73 11.43
N LEU A 119 -3.74 17.88 11.09
CA LEU A 119 -2.65 18.20 10.15
C LEU A 119 -3.19 18.61 8.76
N ALA A 120 -4.16 17.86 8.23
CA ALA A 120 -4.77 18.16 6.94
C ALA A 120 -5.44 19.54 6.95
N LYS A 121 -6.27 19.81 7.94
CA LYS A 121 -6.97 21.09 8.11
C LYS A 121 -5.97 22.24 8.33
N TRP A 122 -4.95 22.03 9.16
CA TRP A 122 -3.91 23.01 9.44
C TRP A 122 -3.12 23.41 8.21
N MET A 123 -2.73 22.46 7.36
CA MET A 123 -2.01 22.75 6.11
C MET A 123 -2.86 23.57 5.15
N LEU A 124 -4.13 23.19 4.96
CA LEU A 124 -5.04 23.88 4.04
C LEU A 124 -5.46 25.28 4.54
N SER A 125 -5.42 25.56 5.85
CA SER A 125 -5.82 26.84 6.43
C SER A 125 -4.73 27.91 6.39
N ARG A 126 -3.52 27.61 5.81
CA ARG A 126 -2.42 28.57 5.79
C ARG A 126 -2.71 29.81 4.93
N LYS A 127 -2.50 31.01 5.49
CA LYS A 127 -2.65 32.29 4.76
C LYS A 127 -1.75 32.38 3.53
N SER A 128 -0.59 31.72 3.53
CA SER A 128 0.37 31.75 2.43
C SER A 128 -0.17 31.15 1.11
N ILE A 129 -1.18 30.29 1.19
CA ILE A 129 -1.77 29.64 0.01
C ILE A 129 -3.00 30.37 -0.52
N GLN A 130 -3.60 31.26 0.27
CA GLN A 130 -4.79 32.02 -0.12
C GLN A 130 -4.46 32.99 -1.26
N GLY A 131 -5.37 33.14 -2.19
CA GLY A 131 -5.19 33.98 -3.37
C GLY A 131 -4.19 33.46 -4.42
N ARG A 132 -3.59 32.29 -4.21
CA ARG A 132 -2.60 31.65 -5.11
C ARG A 132 -3.11 30.30 -5.63
N PRO A 133 -3.89 30.27 -6.72
CA PRO A 133 -4.56 29.05 -7.20
C PRO A 133 -3.66 27.86 -7.41
N MET A 134 -2.50 28.05 -8.03
CA MET A 134 -1.55 26.95 -8.31
C MET A 134 -0.98 26.37 -7.01
N LEU A 135 -0.57 27.25 -6.09
CA LEU A 135 -0.05 26.81 -4.80
C LEU A 135 -1.13 26.10 -3.97
N PHE A 136 -2.37 26.60 -4.01
CA PHE A 136 -3.50 25.94 -3.37
C PHE A 136 -3.74 24.51 -3.91
N LEU A 137 -3.76 24.34 -5.24
CA LEU A 137 -3.89 23.03 -5.86
C LEU A 137 -2.77 22.08 -5.48
N PHE A 138 -1.53 22.57 -5.52
CA PHE A 138 -0.39 21.75 -5.09
C PHE A 138 -0.55 21.30 -3.62
N VAL A 139 -0.85 22.24 -2.72
CA VAL A 139 -1.02 21.93 -1.29
C VAL A 139 -2.21 21.00 -1.07
N LEU A 140 -3.31 21.17 -1.79
CA LEU A 140 -4.47 20.30 -1.71
C LEU A 140 -4.11 18.84 -2.09
N LEU A 141 -3.42 18.64 -3.20
CA LEU A 141 -2.94 17.32 -3.64
C LEU A 141 -1.91 16.74 -2.68
N PHE A 142 -0.98 17.58 -2.19
CA PHE A 142 0.04 17.16 -1.24
C PHE A 142 -0.54 16.77 0.11
N VAL A 143 -1.57 17.47 0.59
CA VAL A 143 -2.34 17.06 1.78
C VAL A 143 -3.04 15.71 1.52
N GLY A 144 -3.60 15.52 0.32
CA GLY A 144 -4.14 14.22 -0.10
C GLY A 144 -3.10 13.12 0.01
N TRP A 145 -1.90 13.35 -0.49
CA TRP A 145 -0.79 12.43 -0.42
C TRP A 145 -0.36 12.13 1.04
N ILE A 146 -0.27 13.15 1.91
CA ILE A 146 0.01 12.96 3.34
C ILE A 146 -1.10 12.20 4.07
N CYS A 147 -2.37 12.45 3.71
CA CYS A 147 -3.49 11.73 4.32
C CYS A 147 -3.47 10.22 4.03
N GLY A 148 -2.92 9.81 2.89
CA GLY A 148 -2.83 8.41 2.48
C GLY A 148 -2.26 7.50 3.56
N PRO A 149 -1.00 7.66 3.98
CA PRO A 149 -0.36 6.78 4.94
C PRO A 149 -0.94 6.89 6.37
N PHE A 150 -1.51 8.03 6.74
CA PHE A 150 -1.93 8.28 8.12
C PHE A 150 -3.43 8.10 8.35
N MET A 151 -4.26 8.36 7.35
CA MET A 151 -5.72 8.32 7.46
C MET A 151 -6.36 7.34 6.48
N GLY A 152 -5.67 6.99 5.40
CA GLY A 152 -6.20 6.11 4.34
C GLY A 152 -7.51 6.64 3.76
N THR A 153 -8.51 5.77 3.62
CA THR A 153 -9.83 6.11 3.06
C THR A 153 -10.53 7.23 3.84
N GLY A 154 -10.36 7.30 5.18
CA GLY A 154 -10.94 8.37 5.99
C GLY A 154 -10.41 9.76 5.62
N GLY A 155 -9.12 9.85 5.28
CA GLY A 155 -8.52 11.10 4.78
C GLY A 155 -9.10 11.54 3.46
N LEU A 156 -9.36 10.60 2.56
CA LEU A 156 -9.97 10.87 1.27
C LEU A 156 -11.40 11.40 1.42
N VAL A 157 -12.22 10.79 2.28
CA VAL A 157 -13.58 11.25 2.59
C VAL A 157 -13.57 12.66 3.16
N LEU A 158 -12.66 12.96 4.10
CA LEU A 158 -12.47 14.31 4.63
C LEU A 158 -12.17 15.32 3.52
N LEU A 159 -11.24 14.98 2.61
CA LEU A 159 -10.85 15.86 1.52
C LEU A 159 -11.98 16.07 0.50
N TYR A 160 -12.80 15.06 0.25
CA TYR A 160 -13.98 15.22 -0.60
C TYR A 160 -15.02 16.14 0.05
N THR A 161 -15.22 16.06 1.37
CA THR A 161 -16.08 17.00 2.11
C THR A 161 -15.55 18.45 2.01
N ILE A 162 -14.24 18.63 2.12
CA ILE A 162 -13.61 19.94 1.91
C ILE A 162 -13.81 20.43 0.47
N MET A 163 -13.70 19.54 -0.53
CA MET A 163 -13.97 19.87 -1.93
C MET A 163 -15.42 20.29 -2.14
N ASP A 164 -16.40 19.60 -1.54
CA ASP A 164 -17.81 19.99 -1.64
C ASP A 164 -18.04 21.42 -1.14
N TYR A 165 -17.40 21.76 -0.01
CA TYR A 165 -17.47 23.13 0.49
C TYR A 165 -16.82 24.15 -0.46
N ILE A 166 -15.64 23.85 -1.01
CA ILE A 166 -14.95 24.72 -1.97
C ILE A 166 -15.82 24.97 -3.20
N ILE A 167 -16.41 23.91 -3.76
CA ILE A 167 -17.28 23.95 -4.92
C ILE A 167 -18.50 24.85 -4.64
N ALA A 168 -19.18 24.63 -3.52
CA ALA A 168 -20.34 25.41 -3.12
C ALA A 168 -19.99 26.90 -2.89
N THR A 169 -18.88 27.19 -2.19
CA THR A 169 -18.46 28.56 -1.87
C THR A 169 -18.05 29.35 -3.11
N LEU A 170 -17.40 28.71 -4.08
CA LEU A 170 -16.91 29.36 -5.30
C LEU A 170 -17.94 29.34 -6.44
N GLY A 171 -19.09 28.70 -6.22
CA GLY A 171 -20.17 28.60 -7.24
C GLY A 171 -19.77 27.76 -8.45
N TYR A 172 -18.90 26.76 -8.27
CA TYR A 172 -18.67 25.75 -9.31
C TYR A 172 -19.83 24.76 -9.35
N GLU A 173 -20.17 24.29 -10.53
CA GLU A 173 -21.11 23.19 -10.67
C GLU A 173 -20.49 21.86 -10.18
N PRO A 174 -21.29 20.96 -9.58
CA PRO A 174 -20.79 19.62 -9.17
C PRO A 174 -20.14 18.84 -10.31
N GLY A 175 -20.62 18.96 -11.55
CA GLY A 175 -20.09 18.35 -12.76
C GLY A 175 -19.02 19.15 -13.49
N SER A 176 -18.46 20.21 -12.87
CA SER A 176 -17.40 21.03 -13.46
C SER A 176 -16.08 20.26 -13.57
N ASP A 177 -15.29 20.60 -14.59
CA ASP A 177 -13.98 20.00 -14.82
C ASP A 177 -13.04 20.20 -13.61
N PHE A 178 -13.15 21.35 -12.93
CA PHE A 178 -12.38 21.59 -11.70
C PHE A 178 -12.69 20.55 -10.63
N ASN A 179 -13.98 20.36 -10.30
CA ASN A 179 -14.39 19.43 -9.25
C ASN A 179 -13.99 17.99 -9.58
N MET A 180 -14.34 17.53 -10.77
CA MET A 180 -14.12 16.16 -11.17
C MET A 180 -12.61 15.84 -11.28
N THR A 181 -11.82 16.71 -11.93
CA THR A 181 -10.37 16.48 -12.06
C THR A 181 -9.66 16.59 -10.71
N ALA A 182 -10.02 17.54 -9.84
CA ALA A 182 -9.43 17.66 -8.51
C ALA A 182 -9.69 16.41 -7.66
N ARG A 183 -10.89 15.81 -7.75
CA ARG A 183 -11.21 14.55 -7.03
C ARG A 183 -10.41 13.36 -7.55
N ILE A 184 -10.18 13.25 -8.87
CA ILE A 184 -9.26 12.26 -9.44
C ILE A 184 -7.87 12.48 -8.86
N GLY A 185 -7.39 13.72 -8.82
CA GLY A 185 -6.08 14.05 -8.25
C GLY A 185 -5.95 13.72 -6.78
N LEU A 186 -6.97 14.01 -5.97
CA LEU A 186 -7.00 13.64 -4.56
C LEU A 186 -7.01 12.13 -4.34
N GLN A 187 -7.79 11.39 -5.13
CA GLN A 187 -7.83 9.94 -5.11
C GLN A 187 -6.44 9.35 -5.38
N THR A 188 -5.83 9.77 -6.48
CA THR A 188 -4.52 9.25 -6.91
C THR A 188 -3.41 9.66 -5.97
N ALA A 189 -3.39 10.91 -5.50
CA ALA A 189 -2.40 11.39 -4.53
C ALA A 189 -2.52 10.64 -3.20
N CYS A 190 -3.73 10.44 -2.68
CA CYS A 190 -3.97 9.72 -1.45
C CYS A 190 -3.55 8.24 -1.56
N MET A 191 -3.89 7.58 -2.67
CA MET A 191 -3.48 6.20 -2.93
C MET A 191 -1.96 6.08 -3.04
N LEU A 192 -1.31 6.95 -3.82
CA LEU A 192 0.15 6.98 -3.94
C LEU A 192 0.81 7.29 -2.58
N GLY A 193 0.20 8.15 -1.78
CA GLY A 193 0.66 8.44 -0.41
C GLY A 193 0.69 7.20 0.49
N THR A 194 -0.22 6.23 0.29
CA THR A 194 -0.17 4.98 1.06
C THR A 194 1.12 4.18 0.80
N ALA A 195 1.75 4.37 -0.36
CA ALA A 195 3.03 3.76 -0.68
C ALA A 195 4.22 4.41 0.05
N PHE A 196 4.08 5.61 0.61
CA PHE A 196 5.18 6.33 1.26
C PHE A 196 5.80 5.55 2.42
N LEU A 197 4.98 4.87 3.21
CA LEU A 197 5.44 4.06 4.33
C LEU A 197 5.31 2.57 3.99
N PRO A 198 6.41 1.89 3.59
CA PRO A 198 6.37 0.50 3.11
C PRO A 198 6.12 -0.51 4.24
N PHE A 199 5.88 -0.05 5.44
CA PHE A 199 5.60 -0.85 6.62
C PHE A 199 4.17 -0.69 7.14
N LYS A 200 3.26 -0.18 6.29
CA LYS A 200 1.84 0.00 6.66
C LYS A 200 0.90 -0.55 5.58
N GLY A 201 -0.08 -1.34 6.00
CA GLY A 201 -1.18 -1.78 5.16
C GLY A 201 -0.80 -2.73 4.02
N ILE A 202 -1.59 -2.67 2.98
CA ILE A 202 -1.43 -3.52 1.79
C ILE A 202 -0.09 -3.26 1.06
N THR A 203 0.48 -2.07 1.19
CA THR A 203 1.75 -1.72 0.56
C THR A 203 2.91 -2.54 1.09
N LEU A 204 2.91 -2.90 2.39
CA LEU A 204 3.92 -3.80 2.91
C LEU A 204 3.73 -5.24 2.42
N ALA A 205 2.50 -5.71 2.26
CA ALA A 205 2.27 -7.03 1.70
C ALA A 205 2.82 -7.13 0.26
N ILE A 206 2.59 -6.10 -0.54
CA ILE A 206 3.14 -6.01 -1.90
C ILE A 206 4.69 -5.90 -1.86
N TYR A 207 5.23 -5.07 -0.98
CA TYR A 207 6.67 -4.97 -0.76
C TYR A 207 7.27 -6.33 -0.40
N ALA A 208 6.68 -7.03 0.56
CA ALA A 208 7.14 -8.31 1.06
C ALA A 208 7.07 -9.44 0.00
N SER A 209 6.20 -9.33 -1.00
CA SER A 209 6.10 -10.32 -2.09
C SER A 209 7.37 -10.44 -2.94
N ILE A 210 8.19 -9.39 -2.95
CA ILE A 210 9.51 -9.40 -3.60
C ILE A 210 10.64 -9.40 -2.56
N SER A 211 10.59 -8.50 -1.55
CA SER A 211 11.71 -8.30 -0.62
C SER A 211 12.07 -9.58 0.14
N GLY A 212 11.09 -10.40 0.52
CA GLY A 212 11.35 -11.67 1.18
C GLY A 212 12.16 -12.65 0.32
N ALA A 213 11.89 -12.69 -0.99
CA ALA A 213 12.67 -13.53 -1.92
C ALA A 213 14.07 -12.95 -2.17
N LEU A 214 14.22 -11.62 -2.23
CA LEU A 214 15.49 -10.95 -2.37
C LEU A 214 16.38 -11.17 -1.14
N GLU A 215 15.83 -11.00 0.06
CA GLU A 215 16.54 -11.20 1.33
C GLU A 215 16.98 -12.65 1.51
N ALA A 216 16.12 -13.61 1.14
CA ALA A 216 16.48 -15.03 1.14
C ALA A 216 17.64 -15.35 0.18
N ALA A 217 17.81 -14.56 -0.89
CA ALA A 217 18.94 -14.65 -1.84
C ALA A 217 20.15 -13.79 -1.44
N GLY A 218 20.15 -13.17 -0.23
CA GLY A 218 21.24 -12.33 0.28
C GLY A 218 21.27 -10.91 -0.32
N ILE A 219 20.22 -10.50 -1.03
CA ILE A 219 20.10 -9.15 -1.61
C ILE A 219 19.45 -8.23 -0.59
N GLN A 220 20.13 -7.13 -0.28
CA GLN A 220 19.64 -6.19 0.72
C GLN A 220 18.53 -5.30 0.17
N THR A 221 17.55 -5.01 1.02
CA THR A 221 16.56 -3.95 0.85
C THR A 221 16.74 -2.90 1.95
N ASN A 222 16.36 -1.65 1.65
CA ASN A 222 16.55 -0.53 2.57
C ASN A 222 15.32 0.37 2.62
N TYR A 223 14.63 0.37 3.75
CA TYR A 223 13.42 1.16 3.97
C TYR A 223 13.66 2.68 3.87
N ALA A 224 14.84 3.16 4.23
CA ALA A 224 15.12 4.59 4.17
C ALA A 224 15.23 5.07 2.71
N TYR A 225 15.92 4.32 1.85
CA TYR A 225 15.92 4.62 0.41
C TYR A 225 14.51 4.55 -0.17
N TYR A 226 13.75 3.52 0.19
CA TYR A 226 12.36 3.40 -0.22
C TYR A 226 11.55 4.67 0.13
N MET A 227 11.64 5.15 1.37
CA MET A 227 10.90 6.33 1.83
C MET A 227 11.32 7.62 1.11
N ILE A 228 12.63 7.83 0.91
CA ILE A 228 13.12 9.00 0.21
C ILE A 228 12.61 9.04 -1.23
N PHE A 229 12.76 7.96 -1.96
CA PHE A 229 12.32 7.91 -3.35
C PHE A 229 10.80 7.92 -3.48
N SER A 230 10.06 7.26 -2.59
CA SER A 230 8.61 7.35 -2.54
C SER A 230 8.12 8.77 -2.25
N PHE A 231 8.81 9.51 -1.37
CA PHE A 231 8.53 10.93 -1.12
C PHE A 231 8.75 11.76 -2.39
N LEU A 232 9.87 11.56 -3.10
CA LEU A 232 10.16 12.25 -4.34
C LEU A 232 9.10 11.97 -5.41
N ILE A 233 8.71 10.71 -5.61
CA ILE A 233 7.61 10.33 -6.52
C ILE A 233 6.33 11.08 -6.13
N GLY A 234 5.97 11.09 -4.86
CA GLY A 234 4.76 11.76 -4.38
C GLY A 234 4.74 13.26 -4.65
N VAL A 235 5.84 13.96 -4.34
CA VAL A 235 5.97 15.41 -4.58
C VAL A 235 5.94 15.71 -6.07
N LEU A 236 6.73 14.98 -6.88
CA LEU A 236 6.78 15.17 -8.32
C LEU A 236 5.43 14.85 -8.98
N TYR A 237 4.72 13.84 -8.46
CA TYR A 237 3.38 13.50 -8.94
C TYR A 237 2.37 14.61 -8.64
N CYS A 238 2.36 15.16 -7.42
CA CYS A 238 1.48 16.28 -7.07
C CYS A 238 1.75 17.52 -7.93
N LEU A 239 3.03 17.83 -8.16
CA LEU A 239 3.42 18.91 -9.08
C LEU A 239 2.99 18.62 -10.52
N GLY A 240 3.28 17.43 -11.02
CA GLY A 240 2.93 17.02 -12.39
C GLY A 240 1.42 16.99 -12.60
N PHE A 241 0.64 16.48 -11.64
CA PHE A 241 -0.82 16.48 -11.73
C PHE A 241 -1.39 17.91 -11.74
N MET A 242 -0.86 18.80 -10.89
CA MET A 242 -1.22 20.21 -10.90
C MET A 242 -0.94 20.85 -12.28
N LEU A 243 0.21 20.52 -12.89
CA LEU A 243 0.55 20.99 -14.24
C LEU A 243 -0.39 20.40 -15.31
N LEU A 244 -0.74 19.11 -15.20
CA LEU A 244 -1.74 18.48 -16.08
C LEU A 244 -3.09 19.21 -15.99
N MET A 245 -3.57 19.50 -14.77
CA MET A 245 -4.82 20.27 -14.58
C MET A 245 -4.76 21.61 -15.31
N ARG A 246 -3.64 22.33 -15.20
CA ARG A 246 -3.53 23.69 -15.74
C ARG A 246 -3.31 23.72 -17.24
N PHE A 247 -2.41 22.90 -17.76
CA PHE A 247 -1.92 23.02 -19.14
C PHE A 247 -2.52 22.00 -20.10
N VAL A 248 -2.78 20.78 -19.65
CA VAL A 248 -3.34 19.72 -20.49
C VAL A 248 -4.86 19.76 -20.46
N PHE A 249 -5.45 19.68 -19.27
CA PHE A 249 -6.91 19.70 -19.12
C PHE A 249 -7.49 21.13 -19.17
N ARG A 250 -6.64 22.16 -19.03
CA ARG A 250 -7.02 23.59 -19.08
C ARG A 250 -8.16 23.92 -18.13
N VAL A 251 -8.14 23.32 -16.97
CA VAL A 251 -9.17 23.50 -15.95
C VAL A 251 -9.19 24.96 -15.47
N ASP A 252 -10.39 25.55 -15.38
CA ASP A 252 -10.56 26.90 -14.85
C ASP A 252 -10.40 26.91 -13.33
N ILE A 253 -9.30 27.49 -12.88
CA ILE A 253 -8.94 27.67 -11.46
C ILE A 253 -9.02 29.12 -11.02
N SER A 254 -9.56 30.02 -11.87
CA SER A 254 -9.54 31.46 -11.60
C SER A 254 -10.30 31.85 -10.33
N ARG A 255 -11.41 31.18 -10.04
CA ARG A 255 -12.22 31.42 -8.84
C ARG A 255 -11.51 31.07 -7.53
N LEU A 256 -10.47 30.23 -7.57
CA LEU A 256 -9.64 29.93 -6.37
C LEU A 256 -8.90 31.17 -5.82
N LYS A 257 -8.76 32.26 -6.61
CA LYS A 257 -8.18 33.51 -6.13
C LYS A 257 -9.00 34.16 -5.00
N THR A 258 -10.30 33.95 -5.00
CA THR A 258 -11.23 34.52 -4.00
C THR A 258 -11.52 33.59 -2.84
N LEU A 259 -10.95 32.37 -2.86
CA LEU A 259 -11.18 31.37 -1.83
C LEU A 259 -10.49 31.78 -0.51
N ASP A 260 -11.29 31.88 0.55
CA ASP A 260 -10.82 32.04 1.92
C ASP A 260 -11.20 30.81 2.75
N VAL A 261 -10.28 29.86 2.81
CA VAL A 261 -10.48 28.59 3.52
C VAL A 261 -10.66 28.80 5.04
N SER A 262 -10.14 29.89 5.59
CA SER A 262 -10.24 30.19 7.03
C SER A 262 -11.67 30.45 7.51
N LYS A 263 -12.57 30.80 6.61
CA LYS A 263 -14.00 31.03 6.90
C LYS A 263 -14.82 29.74 6.94
N MET A 264 -14.25 28.60 6.50
CA MET A 264 -14.94 27.33 6.56
C MET A 264 -15.17 26.91 8.02
N GLU A 265 -16.40 26.55 8.37
CA GLU A 265 -16.76 26.07 9.70
C GLU A 265 -15.86 24.90 10.15
N VAL A 266 -15.56 24.00 9.22
CA VAL A 266 -14.68 22.86 9.43
C VAL A 266 -13.23 23.25 9.77
N MET A 267 -12.81 24.48 9.44
CA MET A 267 -11.46 25.02 9.65
C MET A 267 -11.40 26.02 10.83
N GLN A 268 -12.53 26.35 11.43
CA GLN A 268 -12.55 27.27 12.57
C GLN A 268 -12.05 26.58 13.84
N ASN A 269 -11.40 27.39 14.71
CA ASN A 269 -10.91 26.93 16.02
C ASN A 269 -9.92 25.75 15.99
N LEU A 270 -9.07 25.67 14.96
CA LEU A 270 -8.00 24.67 14.89
C LEU A 270 -6.99 24.90 16.02
N ARG A 271 -7.13 24.15 17.10
CA ARG A 271 -6.16 24.08 18.19
C ARG A 271 -5.66 22.65 18.33
N ILE A 272 -4.33 22.49 18.29
CA ILE A 272 -3.71 21.20 18.52
C ILE A 272 -3.88 20.80 20.00
N THR A 273 -4.31 19.58 20.24
CA THR A 273 -4.36 19.04 21.60
C THR A 273 -3.03 18.40 21.98
N PRO A 274 -2.69 18.32 23.27
CA PRO A 274 -1.48 17.62 23.70
C PRO A 274 -1.42 16.15 23.27
N GLN A 275 -2.56 15.46 23.25
CA GLN A 275 -2.63 14.07 22.76
C GLN A 275 -2.27 13.97 21.27
N GLN A 276 -2.77 14.90 20.45
CA GLN A 276 -2.41 14.98 19.02
C GLN A 276 -0.91 15.27 18.85
N THR A 277 -0.37 16.23 19.62
CA THR A 277 1.06 16.56 19.57
C THR A 277 1.93 15.37 19.92
N ILE A 278 1.61 14.65 20.99
CA ILE A 278 2.34 13.46 21.42
C ILE A 278 2.29 12.38 20.34
N SER A 279 1.12 12.10 19.77
CA SER A 279 0.98 11.09 18.70
C SER A 279 1.77 11.46 17.44
N ILE A 280 1.80 12.73 17.05
CA ILE A 280 2.62 13.21 15.93
C ILE A 280 4.10 13.01 16.22
N ILE A 281 4.57 13.39 17.42
CA ILE A 281 5.98 13.21 17.81
C ILE A 281 6.39 11.75 17.77
N PHE A 282 5.60 10.84 18.33
CA PHE A 282 5.93 9.39 18.35
C PHE A 282 5.93 8.79 16.96
N THR A 283 4.99 9.19 16.10
CA THR A 283 4.99 8.75 14.68
C THR A 283 6.21 9.31 13.94
N ALA A 284 6.56 10.58 14.16
CA ALA A 284 7.76 11.18 13.58
C ALA A 284 9.05 10.48 14.06
N LEU A 285 9.15 10.11 15.34
CA LEU A 285 10.29 9.38 15.88
C LEU A 285 10.44 7.98 15.27
N ALA A 286 9.31 7.31 14.97
CA ALA A 286 9.35 6.02 14.26
C ALA A 286 9.90 6.16 12.83
N ILE A 287 9.51 7.24 12.13
CA ILE A 287 9.99 7.55 10.78
C ILE A 287 11.47 7.97 10.82
N LEU A 288 11.82 8.88 11.72
CA LEU A 288 13.18 9.41 11.87
C LEU A 288 14.19 8.29 12.19
N TYR A 289 13.79 7.31 12.98
CA TYR A 289 14.64 6.16 13.28
C TYR A 289 15.16 5.49 11.99
N THR A 290 14.28 5.28 11.01
CA THR A 290 14.66 4.68 9.73
C THR A 290 15.60 5.58 8.92
N LEU A 291 15.37 6.91 8.93
CA LEU A 291 16.17 7.87 8.17
C LEU A 291 17.56 8.09 8.79
N ILE A 292 17.66 8.07 10.12
CA ILE A 292 18.93 8.28 10.85
C ILE A 292 19.96 7.20 10.46
N GLN A 293 19.55 5.98 10.16
CA GLN A 293 20.45 4.92 9.69
C GLN A 293 21.32 5.30 8.49
N LEU A 294 20.84 6.23 7.63
CA LEU A 294 21.58 6.70 6.45
C LEU A 294 22.70 7.68 6.80
N ILE A 295 22.57 8.38 7.93
CA ILE A 295 23.48 9.46 8.30
C ILE A 295 24.59 8.96 9.23
N ILE A 296 24.36 7.85 9.95
CA ILE A 296 25.34 7.30 10.87
C ILE A 296 26.51 6.70 10.07
N PRO A 297 27.75 7.18 10.35
CA PRO A 297 28.95 6.64 9.72
C PRO A 297 29.15 5.15 10.05
N GLU A 298 29.81 4.41 9.15
CA GLU A 298 30.19 3.02 9.39
C GLU A 298 31.07 2.91 10.64
N GLY A 299 30.76 1.97 11.51
CA GLY A 299 31.49 1.74 12.75
C GLY A 299 30.65 1.02 13.82
N SER A 300 31.24 0.84 15.01
CA SER A 300 30.62 0.11 16.13
C SER A 300 29.27 0.71 16.55
N PHE A 301 29.14 2.04 16.46
CA PHE A 301 27.87 2.70 16.79
C PHE A 301 26.78 2.37 15.78
N LYS A 302 27.08 2.34 14.48
CA LYS A 302 26.12 1.92 13.44
C LYS A 302 25.72 0.45 13.62
N SER A 303 26.66 -0.41 13.93
CA SER A 303 26.39 -1.83 14.19
C SER A 303 25.47 -2.00 15.41
N TRP A 304 25.71 -1.26 16.48
CA TRP A 304 24.82 -1.24 17.64
C TRP A 304 23.45 -0.67 17.31
N TYR A 305 23.38 0.45 16.59
CA TYR A 305 22.12 1.06 16.17
C TYR A 305 21.29 0.10 15.31
N ASN A 306 21.91 -0.59 14.36
CA ASN A 306 21.25 -1.56 13.50
C ASN A 306 20.79 -2.83 14.24
N SER A 307 21.42 -3.16 15.38
CA SER A 307 20.98 -4.27 16.23
C SER A 307 19.63 -4.00 16.91
N ILE A 308 19.30 -2.70 17.10
CA ILE A 308 17.95 -2.28 17.49
C ILE A 308 17.12 -2.25 16.22
N THR A 309 16.51 -3.36 15.87
CA THR A 309 15.66 -3.43 14.68
C THR A 309 14.47 -2.46 14.75
N LEU A 310 13.93 -2.06 13.60
CA LEU A 310 12.80 -1.14 13.55
C LEU A 310 11.58 -1.62 14.36
N TRP A 311 11.36 -2.92 14.43
CA TRP A 311 10.25 -3.46 15.23
C TRP A 311 10.50 -3.31 16.75
N LEU A 312 11.74 -3.48 17.24
CA LEU A 312 12.08 -3.23 18.65
C LEU A 312 11.91 -1.77 19.02
N TRP A 313 12.38 -0.87 18.14
CA TRP A 313 12.18 0.56 18.32
C TRP A 313 10.69 0.93 18.37
N ALA A 314 9.89 0.41 17.45
CA ALA A 314 8.44 0.63 17.41
C ALA A 314 7.76 0.07 18.67
N ALA A 315 8.15 -1.11 19.14
CA ALA A 315 7.64 -1.69 20.39
C ALA A 315 7.95 -0.81 21.61
N LEU A 316 9.19 -0.30 21.71
CA LEU A 316 9.58 0.65 22.76
C LEU A 316 8.76 1.94 22.68
N MET A 317 8.62 2.53 21.50
CA MET A 317 7.82 3.75 21.31
C MET A 317 6.36 3.53 21.70
N LEU A 318 5.78 2.38 21.34
CA LEU A 318 4.41 2.03 21.76
C LEU A 318 4.30 1.87 23.27
N ALA A 319 5.26 1.21 23.91
CA ALA A 319 5.26 1.05 25.36
C ALA A 319 5.29 2.40 26.07
N ILE A 320 6.18 3.31 25.65
CA ILE A 320 6.26 4.67 26.23
C ILE A 320 4.95 5.44 25.97
N LEU A 321 4.44 5.42 24.73
CA LEU A 321 3.20 6.11 24.35
C LEU A 321 2.01 5.63 25.19
N SER A 322 1.96 4.35 25.52
CA SER A 322 0.90 3.74 26.34
C SER A 322 0.95 4.14 27.81
N LEU A 323 2.14 4.49 28.32
CA LEU A 323 2.34 4.92 29.69
C LEU A 323 2.05 6.42 29.89
N LEU A 324 2.09 7.21 28.80
CA LEU A 324 1.87 8.64 28.88
C LEU A 324 0.43 9.00 29.24
N ARG A 325 0.27 9.92 30.17
CA ARG A 325 -1.01 10.44 30.63
C ARG A 325 -1.07 11.95 30.53
N TRP A 326 -2.22 12.48 30.18
CA TRP A 326 -2.51 13.90 30.17
C TRP A 326 -3.78 14.16 30.98
N ASN A 327 -3.68 15.05 31.97
CA ASN A 327 -4.78 15.32 32.93
C ASN A 327 -5.39 14.04 33.54
N GLY A 328 -4.54 13.09 33.96
CA GLY A 328 -4.95 11.83 34.56
C GLY A 328 -5.49 10.77 33.59
N LYS A 329 -5.73 11.10 32.32
CA LYS A 329 -6.21 10.18 31.28
C LYS A 329 -5.06 9.69 30.40
N PRO A 330 -5.07 8.43 29.94
CA PRO A 330 -4.08 7.94 29.00
C PRO A 330 -4.16 8.73 27.68
N VAL A 331 -3.00 8.99 27.07
CA VAL A 331 -2.91 9.66 25.75
C VAL A 331 -3.56 8.80 24.67
N VAL A 332 -3.32 7.50 24.72
CA VAL A 332 -3.88 6.51 23.83
C VAL A 332 -4.33 5.27 24.62
N ASN A 333 -5.26 4.52 24.06
CA ASN A 333 -5.62 3.20 24.58
C ASN A 333 -4.91 2.13 23.74
N PRO A 334 -3.88 1.45 24.29
CA PRO A 334 -3.08 0.48 23.52
C PRO A 334 -3.90 -0.71 23.04
N GLU A 335 -4.86 -1.20 23.80
CA GLU A 335 -5.73 -2.32 23.41
C GLU A 335 -6.58 -1.97 22.18
N GLN A 336 -7.17 -0.78 22.19
CA GLN A 336 -7.93 -0.29 21.04
C GLN A 336 -7.04 -0.05 19.82
N LEU A 337 -5.81 0.43 20.01
CA LEU A 337 -4.85 0.62 18.92
C LEU A 337 -4.44 -0.72 18.30
N MET A 338 -4.10 -1.70 19.13
CA MET A 338 -3.74 -3.05 18.67
C MET A 338 -4.94 -3.78 18.04
N GLY A 339 -6.14 -3.58 18.55
CA GLY A 339 -7.38 -4.11 17.95
C GLY A 339 -7.67 -3.59 16.54
N ARG A 340 -7.08 -2.45 16.14
CA ARG A 340 -7.17 -1.86 14.80
C ARG A 340 -6.07 -2.31 13.84
N VAL A 341 -5.18 -3.21 14.27
CA VAL A 341 -4.19 -3.81 13.36
C VAL A 341 -4.92 -4.57 12.25
N MET A 342 -4.46 -4.40 11.02
CA MET A 342 -5.03 -5.08 9.86
C MET A 342 -4.55 -6.53 9.80
N TRP A 343 -5.12 -7.39 10.66
CA TRP A 343 -4.70 -8.79 10.81
C TRP A 343 -4.70 -9.58 9.49
N GLY A 344 -5.69 -9.35 8.61
CA GLY A 344 -5.72 -9.99 7.30
C GLY A 344 -4.47 -9.68 6.46
N VAL A 345 -4.00 -8.43 6.49
CA VAL A 345 -2.78 -8.01 5.79
C VAL A 345 -1.54 -8.57 6.49
N THR A 346 -1.50 -8.55 7.82
CA THR A 346 -0.38 -9.09 8.61
C THR A 346 -0.17 -10.58 8.33
N LEU A 347 -1.26 -11.35 8.33
CA LEU A 347 -1.22 -12.78 7.98
C LEU A 347 -0.91 -13.01 6.50
N ALA A 348 -1.35 -12.11 5.60
CA ALA A 348 -0.98 -12.21 4.19
C ALA A 348 0.54 -12.09 4.00
N VAL A 349 1.18 -11.12 4.65
CA VAL A 349 2.65 -11.01 4.61
C VAL A 349 3.30 -12.29 5.11
N ALA A 350 2.84 -12.85 6.23
CA ALA A 350 3.35 -14.10 6.76
C ALA A 350 3.22 -15.25 5.74
N ALA A 351 2.03 -15.43 5.14
CA ALA A 351 1.79 -16.49 4.15
C ALA A 351 2.64 -16.32 2.89
N PHE A 352 2.69 -15.09 2.33
CA PHE A 352 3.50 -14.83 1.13
C PHE A 352 5.00 -14.96 1.38
N THR A 353 5.48 -14.67 2.59
CA THR A 353 6.89 -14.89 2.96
C THR A 353 7.24 -16.38 2.88
N VAL A 354 6.46 -17.25 3.49
CA VAL A 354 6.78 -18.70 3.49
C VAL A 354 6.54 -19.34 2.11
N VAL A 355 5.47 -18.99 1.43
CA VAL A 355 5.20 -19.48 0.06
C VAL A 355 6.23 -18.94 -0.92
N GLY A 356 6.58 -17.66 -0.84
CA GLY A 356 7.63 -17.04 -1.65
C GLY A 356 9.01 -17.66 -1.38
N GLY A 357 9.33 -17.99 -0.13
CA GLY A 357 10.53 -18.71 0.24
C GLY A 357 10.62 -20.10 -0.41
N MET A 358 9.50 -20.84 -0.46
CA MET A 358 9.45 -22.11 -1.19
C MET A 358 9.66 -21.92 -2.70
N LEU A 359 8.93 -20.99 -3.32
CA LEU A 359 9.01 -20.74 -4.76
C LEU A 359 10.41 -20.28 -5.21
N SER A 360 11.12 -19.57 -4.33
CA SER A 360 12.46 -19.05 -4.59
C SER A 360 13.58 -20.04 -4.23
N ASN A 361 13.28 -21.16 -3.56
CA ASN A 361 14.26 -22.15 -3.15
C ASN A 361 14.80 -22.91 -4.38
N ASN A 362 16.13 -22.96 -4.51
CA ASN A 362 16.81 -23.59 -5.64
C ASN A 362 16.56 -25.11 -5.72
N ASP A 363 16.47 -25.78 -4.55
CA ASP A 363 16.31 -27.23 -4.46
C ASP A 363 14.93 -27.71 -4.91
N LEU A 364 13.94 -26.82 -4.94
CA LEU A 364 12.59 -27.12 -5.39
C LEU A 364 12.41 -27.01 -6.93
N GLY A 365 13.37 -26.41 -7.63
CA GLY A 365 13.38 -26.31 -9.09
C GLY A 365 12.40 -25.29 -9.69
N VAL A 366 11.50 -24.70 -8.91
CA VAL A 366 10.47 -23.75 -9.41
C VAL A 366 11.11 -22.51 -9.99
N ARG A 367 12.09 -21.92 -9.30
CA ARG A 367 12.82 -20.74 -9.78
C ARG A 367 13.51 -20.99 -11.12
N THR A 368 14.19 -22.14 -11.26
CA THR A 368 14.90 -22.52 -12.49
C THR A 368 13.93 -22.71 -13.65
N TRP A 369 12.81 -23.37 -13.39
CA TRP A 369 11.76 -23.57 -14.39
C TRP A 369 11.12 -22.24 -14.81
N LEU A 370 10.70 -21.38 -13.87
CA LEU A 370 10.18 -20.04 -14.18
C LEU A 370 11.19 -19.24 -15.00
N GLY A 371 12.48 -19.27 -14.63
CA GLY A 371 13.55 -18.67 -15.39
C GLY A 371 13.57 -19.16 -16.86
N SER A 372 13.48 -20.46 -17.10
CA SER A 372 13.48 -21.02 -18.43
C SER A 372 12.25 -20.64 -19.28
N VAL A 373 11.05 -20.61 -18.67
CA VAL A 373 9.79 -20.25 -19.33
C VAL A 373 9.70 -18.77 -19.65
N LEU A 374 10.17 -17.94 -18.74
CA LEU A 374 10.07 -16.48 -18.88
C LEU A 374 11.31 -15.85 -19.52
N SER A 375 12.42 -16.62 -19.64
CA SER A 375 13.64 -16.17 -20.33
C SER A 375 13.40 -15.68 -21.78
N PRO A 376 12.51 -16.28 -22.60
CA PRO A 376 12.18 -15.75 -23.90
C PRO A 376 11.53 -14.35 -23.87
N ILE A 377 10.85 -14.02 -22.75
CA ILE A 377 10.18 -12.74 -22.58
C ILE A 377 11.13 -11.71 -21.99
N PHE A 378 11.86 -12.06 -20.92
CA PHE A 378 12.70 -11.15 -20.17
C PHE A 378 14.19 -11.29 -20.50
N GLY A 379 14.61 -12.42 -21.08
CA GLY A 379 15.99 -12.67 -21.46
C GLY A 379 16.47 -11.70 -22.52
N GLY A 380 17.55 -10.96 -22.19
CA GLY A 380 18.10 -9.93 -23.07
C GLY A 380 17.49 -8.53 -22.89
N MET A 381 16.48 -8.34 -22.05
CA MET A 381 16.03 -7.00 -21.67
C MET A 381 17.09 -6.31 -20.81
N SER A 382 17.32 -5.02 -21.06
CA SER A 382 18.06 -4.21 -20.10
C SER A 382 17.24 -3.99 -18.81
N PHE A 383 17.89 -3.81 -17.68
CA PHE A 383 17.23 -3.58 -16.40
C PHE A 383 16.15 -2.47 -16.44
N PRO A 384 16.42 -1.29 -17.06
CA PRO A 384 15.39 -0.25 -17.17
C PRO A 384 14.15 -0.69 -17.95
N VAL A 385 14.33 -1.50 -19.01
CA VAL A 385 13.20 -2.03 -19.80
C VAL A 385 12.41 -3.03 -18.99
N PHE A 386 13.07 -3.92 -18.25
CA PHE A 386 12.42 -4.87 -17.32
C PHE A 386 11.56 -4.14 -16.27
N VAL A 387 12.12 -3.11 -15.62
CA VAL A 387 11.37 -2.28 -14.66
C VAL A 387 10.19 -1.59 -15.32
N LEU A 388 10.37 -1.03 -16.54
CA LEU A 388 9.28 -0.38 -17.27
C LEU A 388 8.12 -1.35 -17.55
N VAL A 389 8.43 -2.57 -17.95
CA VAL A 389 7.41 -3.61 -18.20
C VAL A 389 6.64 -3.93 -16.91
N ILE A 390 7.34 -4.11 -15.77
CA ILE A 390 6.69 -4.33 -14.48
C ILE A 390 5.76 -3.16 -14.14
N VAL A 391 6.25 -1.94 -14.27
CA VAL A 391 5.50 -0.71 -13.96
C VAL A 391 4.24 -0.62 -14.82
N ILE A 392 4.34 -0.82 -16.13
CA ILE A 392 3.19 -0.76 -17.04
C ILE A 392 2.18 -1.86 -16.70
N VAL A 393 2.64 -3.11 -16.60
CA VAL A 393 1.78 -4.27 -16.36
C VAL A 393 1.06 -4.13 -15.01
N ALA A 394 1.78 -3.79 -13.95
CA ALA A 394 1.20 -3.59 -12.63
C ALA A 394 0.17 -2.44 -12.62
N THR A 395 0.51 -1.30 -13.25
CA THR A 395 -0.38 -0.14 -13.32
C THR A 395 -1.64 -0.42 -14.13
N VAL A 396 -1.55 -1.19 -15.21
CA VAL A 396 -2.73 -1.55 -16.02
C VAL A 396 -3.60 -2.55 -15.26
N ILE A 397 -3.01 -3.65 -14.79
CA ILE A 397 -3.76 -4.76 -14.16
C ILE A 397 -4.44 -4.28 -12.87
N THR A 398 -3.80 -3.45 -12.05
CA THR A 398 -4.38 -2.96 -10.79
C THR A 398 -5.69 -2.19 -10.96
N ASN A 399 -5.95 -1.67 -12.15
CA ASN A 399 -7.21 -0.97 -12.44
C ASN A 399 -8.40 -1.90 -12.74
N PHE A 400 -8.14 -3.18 -12.98
CA PHE A 400 -9.18 -4.19 -13.23
C PHE A 400 -9.27 -5.22 -12.10
N PHE A 401 -8.20 -5.35 -11.31
CA PHE A 401 -8.12 -6.23 -10.15
C PHE A 401 -7.64 -5.45 -8.94
N SER A 402 -7.95 -5.96 -7.74
CA SER A 402 -7.47 -5.38 -6.47
C SER A 402 -5.96 -5.09 -6.52
N ASN A 403 -5.57 -3.90 -6.08
CA ASN A 403 -4.17 -3.49 -5.98
C ASN A 403 -3.32 -4.47 -5.14
N LEU A 404 -3.88 -5.04 -4.08
CA LEU A 404 -3.20 -6.05 -3.27
C LEU A 404 -2.96 -7.33 -4.09
N ALA A 405 -4.01 -7.88 -4.72
CA ALA A 405 -3.90 -9.10 -5.52
C ALA A 405 -2.89 -8.92 -6.67
N THR A 406 -2.99 -7.80 -7.39
CA THR A 406 -2.07 -7.45 -8.48
C THR A 406 -0.62 -7.43 -8.00
N GLY A 407 -0.35 -6.74 -6.89
CA GLY A 407 0.99 -6.61 -6.34
C GLY A 407 1.57 -7.94 -5.87
N LEU A 408 0.77 -8.76 -5.21
CA LEU A 408 1.20 -10.09 -4.74
C LEU A 408 1.49 -11.05 -5.91
N ILE A 409 0.63 -11.08 -6.91
CA ILE A 409 0.79 -11.96 -8.09
C ILE A 409 2.05 -11.55 -8.87
N ILE A 410 2.13 -10.27 -9.25
CA ILE A 410 3.25 -9.79 -10.07
C ILE A 410 4.55 -9.89 -9.26
N GLY A 411 4.57 -9.45 -7.99
CA GLY A 411 5.74 -9.50 -7.14
C GLY A 411 6.33 -10.91 -7.04
N SER A 412 5.50 -11.89 -6.75
CA SER A 412 5.95 -13.28 -6.64
C SER A 412 6.40 -13.87 -7.99
N ALA A 413 5.72 -13.51 -9.10
CA ALA A 413 6.08 -14.00 -10.42
C ALA A 413 7.41 -13.43 -10.92
N VAL A 414 7.71 -12.16 -10.65
CA VAL A 414 8.93 -11.50 -11.13
C VAL A 414 10.11 -11.65 -10.16
N ALA A 415 9.90 -12.09 -8.92
CA ALA A 415 10.94 -12.20 -7.91
C ALA A 415 12.22 -12.94 -8.38
N PRO A 416 12.15 -14.08 -9.11
CA PRO A 416 13.35 -14.76 -9.60
C PRO A 416 14.21 -13.88 -10.51
N PHE A 417 13.59 -13.08 -11.39
CA PHE A 417 14.29 -12.15 -12.29
C PHE A 417 14.85 -10.95 -11.53
N CYS A 418 14.12 -10.45 -10.55
CA CYS A 418 14.61 -9.40 -9.66
C CYS A 418 15.90 -9.82 -8.94
N ILE A 419 15.96 -11.08 -8.47
CA ILE A 419 17.15 -11.65 -7.85
C ILE A 419 18.31 -11.69 -8.86
N GLU A 420 18.05 -12.14 -10.09
CA GLU A 420 19.07 -12.22 -11.15
C GLU A 420 19.64 -10.84 -11.50
N TYR A 421 18.77 -9.85 -11.77
CA TYR A 421 19.22 -8.49 -12.09
C TYR A 421 19.96 -7.83 -10.93
N CYS A 422 19.46 -7.93 -9.71
CA CYS A 422 20.12 -7.35 -8.55
C CYS A 422 21.49 -7.99 -8.29
N SER A 423 21.60 -9.30 -8.42
CA SER A 423 22.89 -10.02 -8.23
C SER A 423 23.90 -9.66 -9.32
N ASN A 424 23.48 -9.62 -10.60
CA ASN A 424 24.37 -9.37 -11.72
C ASN A 424 24.85 -7.90 -11.80
N LEU A 425 23.99 -6.96 -11.40
CA LEU A 425 24.27 -5.51 -11.53
C LEU A 425 24.68 -4.87 -10.19
N GLY A 426 24.63 -5.60 -9.08
CA GLY A 426 24.90 -5.05 -7.75
C GLY A 426 23.87 -3.99 -7.31
N ILE A 427 22.63 -4.07 -7.82
CA ILE A 427 21.59 -3.08 -7.56
C ILE A 427 20.85 -3.45 -6.27
N ASN A 428 20.51 -2.44 -5.46
CA ASN A 428 19.68 -2.61 -4.28
C ASN A 428 18.24 -2.97 -4.68
N GLY A 429 17.71 -4.05 -4.13
CA GLY A 429 16.38 -4.56 -4.44
C GLY A 429 15.22 -3.61 -4.09
N THR A 430 15.49 -2.60 -3.28
CA THR A 430 14.50 -1.58 -2.87
C THR A 430 13.83 -0.89 -4.04
N PHE A 431 14.57 -0.60 -5.12
CA PHE A 431 14.03 0.13 -6.27
C PHE A 431 12.93 -0.67 -7.00
N ILE A 432 13.12 -1.98 -7.13
CA ILE A 432 12.11 -2.85 -7.76
C ILE A 432 10.87 -2.96 -6.85
N CYS A 433 11.08 -3.11 -5.54
CA CYS A 433 9.97 -3.12 -4.57
C CYS A 433 9.18 -1.80 -4.64
N LEU A 434 9.87 -0.66 -4.70
CA LEU A 434 9.24 0.65 -4.81
C LEU A 434 8.46 0.80 -6.11
N ALA A 435 9.05 0.37 -7.24
CA ALA A 435 8.41 0.42 -8.54
C ALA A 435 7.09 -0.37 -8.54
N LEU A 436 7.09 -1.61 -8.04
CA LEU A 436 5.89 -2.42 -7.97
C LEU A 436 4.83 -1.82 -7.03
N VAL A 437 5.22 -1.48 -5.79
CA VAL A 437 4.29 -0.93 -4.81
C VAL A 437 3.64 0.35 -5.33
N SER A 438 4.44 1.29 -5.85
CA SER A 438 3.93 2.57 -6.35
C SER A 438 3.01 2.38 -7.55
N SER A 439 3.33 1.45 -8.47
CA SER A 439 2.51 1.14 -9.63
C SER A 439 1.14 0.59 -9.25
N CYS A 440 1.07 -0.30 -8.25
CA CYS A 440 -0.19 -0.84 -7.76
C CYS A 440 -1.09 0.21 -7.09
N MET A 441 -0.55 1.36 -6.67
CA MET A 441 -1.34 2.43 -6.08
C MET A 441 -2.09 3.29 -7.10
N PHE A 442 -1.80 3.17 -8.40
CA PHE A 442 -2.56 3.84 -9.46
C PHE A 442 -3.86 3.10 -9.82
N ALA A 443 -4.63 2.73 -8.81
CA ALA A 443 -5.81 1.89 -8.88
C ALA A 443 -7.08 2.75 -8.67
N TYR A 444 -7.70 3.26 -9.74
CA TYR A 444 -8.86 4.15 -9.62
C TYR A 444 -9.76 4.26 -10.87
N LEU A 445 -9.40 3.63 -11.98
CA LEU A 445 -10.17 3.74 -13.22
C LEU A 445 -11.45 2.91 -13.20
N THR A 446 -11.50 1.84 -12.41
CA THR A 446 -12.69 1.00 -12.25
C THR A 446 -13.06 0.81 -10.77
N MET A 447 -14.29 0.42 -10.50
CA MET A 447 -14.74 0.14 -9.13
C MET A 447 -14.02 -1.06 -8.49
N ALA A 448 -13.48 -1.97 -9.29
CA ALA A 448 -12.75 -3.15 -8.83
C ALA A 448 -11.28 -2.86 -8.48
N ALA A 449 -10.77 -1.68 -8.84
CA ALA A 449 -9.36 -1.33 -8.71
C ALA A 449 -8.86 -1.34 -7.26
N CYS A 450 -9.58 -0.68 -6.35
CA CYS A 450 -9.24 -0.63 -4.94
C CYS A 450 -10.45 -0.26 -4.08
N GLY A 451 -10.35 -0.45 -2.75
CA GLY A 451 -11.44 -0.08 -1.83
C GLY A 451 -11.95 1.36 -1.92
N PRO A 452 -11.09 2.38 -2.06
CA PRO A 452 -11.51 3.77 -2.24
C PRO A 452 -12.07 4.14 -3.64
N ALA A 453 -11.84 3.35 -4.68
CA ALA A 453 -12.30 3.67 -6.03
C ALA A 453 -13.84 3.80 -6.15
N PRO A 454 -14.66 2.95 -5.49
CA PRO A 454 -16.11 3.13 -5.47
C PRO A 454 -16.54 4.46 -4.87
N ILE A 455 -15.81 5.02 -3.88
CA ILE A 455 -16.15 6.30 -3.25
C ILE A 455 -16.04 7.45 -4.26
N LEU A 456 -15.06 7.40 -5.16
CA LEU A 456 -14.93 8.36 -6.25
C LEU A 456 -16.01 8.14 -7.31
N LEU A 457 -16.10 6.91 -7.83
CA LEU A 457 -16.86 6.58 -9.01
C LEU A 457 -18.37 6.55 -8.79
N SER A 458 -18.84 6.38 -7.54
CA SER A 458 -20.26 6.45 -7.16
C SER A 458 -20.77 7.89 -6.97
N GLN A 459 -19.88 8.90 -7.00
CA GLN A 459 -20.34 10.29 -6.90
C GLN A 459 -21.14 10.69 -8.14
N GLU A 460 -22.20 11.45 -7.91
CA GLU A 460 -23.17 11.86 -8.96
C GLU A 460 -22.53 12.38 -10.25
N PRO A 461 -21.48 13.25 -10.21
CA PRO A 461 -20.85 13.74 -11.43
C PRO A 461 -20.20 12.63 -12.27
N PHE A 462 -19.57 11.63 -11.62
CA PHE A 462 -18.93 10.51 -12.32
C PHE A 462 -19.95 9.50 -12.84
N VAL A 463 -21.06 9.30 -12.13
CA VAL A 463 -22.17 8.46 -12.60
C VAL A 463 -22.82 9.07 -13.85
N LYS A 464 -22.98 10.41 -13.87
CA LYS A 464 -23.55 11.13 -15.03
C LYS A 464 -22.60 11.19 -16.23
N LYS A 465 -21.29 11.19 -15.99
CA LYS A 465 -20.24 11.26 -17.03
C LYS A 465 -19.21 10.14 -16.87
N PRO A 466 -19.57 8.87 -17.10
CA PRO A 466 -18.69 7.72 -16.81
C PRO A 466 -17.43 7.71 -17.68
N GLY A 467 -17.42 8.32 -18.86
CA GLY A 467 -16.25 8.46 -19.72
C GLY A 467 -15.19 9.43 -19.19
N TYR A 468 -15.56 10.30 -18.23
CA TYR A 468 -14.66 11.33 -17.71
C TYR A 468 -13.45 10.74 -16.98
N ILE A 469 -13.65 9.65 -16.23
CA ILE A 469 -12.55 8.99 -15.53
C ILE A 469 -11.47 8.45 -16.48
N TRP A 470 -11.86 8.01 -17.68
CA TRP A 470 -10.91 7.53 -18.67
C TRP A 470 -10.13 8.68 -19.32
N SER A 471 -10.79 9.73 -19.75
CA SER A 471 -10.15 10.86 -20.42
C SER A 471 -9.24 11.68 -19.49
N HIS A 472 -9.60 11.80 -18.21
CA HIS A 472 -8.86 12.60 -17.22
C HIS A 472 -8.10 11.76 -16.18
N GLY A 473 -8.31 10.46 -16.15
CA GLY A 473 -7.59 9.53 -15.29
C GLY A 473 -6.40 8.85 -15.99
N VAL A 474 -6.49 8.57 -17.30
CA VAL A 474 -5.37 7.92 -18.02
C VAL A 474 -4.13 8.82 -18.11
N PRO A 475 -4.19 10.12 -18.43
CA PRO A 475 -2.99 10.96 -18.46
C PRO A 475 -2.22 11.03 -17.13
N PRO A 476 -2.85 11.18 -15.96
CA PRO A 476 -2.16 11.07 -14.67
C PRO A 476 -1.54 9.68 -14.40
N LEU A 477 -2.15 8.62 -14.90
CA LEU A 477 -1.61 7.27 -14.82
C LEU A 477 -0.31 7.17 -15.64
N ILE A 478 -0.29 7.71 -16.85
CA ILE A 478 0.92 7.77 -17.70
C ILE A 478 2.01 8.61 -17.00
N LEU A 479 1.66 9.75 -16.41
CA LEU A 479 2.58 10.55 -15.60
C LEU A 479 3.19 9.70 -14.48
N GLY A 480 2.38 8.92 -13.77
CA GLY A 480 2.84 8.02 -12.71
C GLY A 480 3.83 6.98 -13.22
N ILE A 481 3.53 6.32 -14.35
CA ILE A 481 4.44 5.36 -14.99
C ILE A 481 5.79 6.01 -15.30
N ILE A 482 5.77 7.20 -15.90
CA ILE A 482 7.01 7.92 -16.26
C ILE A 482 7.82 8.26 -15.01
N LEU A 483 7.19 8.77 -13.96
CA LEU A 483 7.87 9.16 -12.72
C LEU A 483 8.45 7.95 -11.97
N ILE A 484 7.73 6.85 -11.90
CA ILE A 484 8.20 5.63 -11.23
C ILE A 484 9.39 5.01 -11.99
N TRP A 485 9.32 5.04 -13.31
CA TRP A 485 10.38 4.47 -14.14
C TRP A 485 11.65 5.34 -14.20
N ALA A 486 11.49 6.66 -14.15
CA ALA A 486 12.61 7.61 -14.27
C ALA A 486 13.43 7.76 -12.97
N LEU A 487 12.89 7.34 -11.82
CA LEU A 487 13.53 7.36 -10.49
C LEU A 487 14.07 6.00 -10.09
#